data_b9a62f6348ccaaaa4b71bd8d1c054852
#
_entry.id   b9a62f6348ccaaaa4b71bd8d1c054852
#
_cell.length_a   1.000
_cell.length_b   1.000
_cell.length_c   1.000
_cell.angle_alpha   90.00
_cell.angle_beta   90.00
_cell.angle_gamma   90.00
#
_symmetry.space_group_name_H-M   'P 1'
#
loop_
_entity.id
_entity.type
_entity.pdbx_description
1 polymer ?
#
loop_
_entity_poly.entity_id
_entity_poly.type
_entity_poly.pdbx_seq_one_letter_code
_entity_poly.pdbx_strand_id
1 'polypeptide(L)'
;MKKHSKMYVEALGNVDKNKEYDVTEAIKVLKSLKTRKFDESVDLAMNLNIDAKKTDMNIRGSFVLPNGTGKAKRVLVITKTKASEASEAEYCGAEDMLEKIEKENWFEFDTIIATPEMMPALGKLGKVLGPKGLMPNPKLGTVTTNVAEAISNVKKGMVEYKNDSYGNVHFSIGKLSFTEEALEENLRAIVGEIVKNKPNGVKGTFVKNVSLSSTMSPGFKISKNSLGL
;
A
#
# COMPACT_ATOMS: atom_id res chain seq x y z
N MET A 1 -13.76 28.95 -7.69
CA MET A 1 -13.82 27.48 -7.49
C MET A 1 -13.19 26.79 -8.69
N LYS A 2 -12.25 25.85 -8.49
CA LYS A 2 -11.75 25.00 -9.60
C LYS A 2 -12.90 24.16 -10.13
N LYS A 3 -13.20 24.26 -11.43
CA LYS A 3 -14.21 23.43 -12.08
C LYS A 3 -13.68 21.99 -12.20
N HIS A 4 -14.42 21.02 -11.71
CA HIS A 4 -14.12 19.61 -11.95
C HIS A 4 -14.27 19.27 -13.44
N SER A 5 -13.60 18.19 -13.89
CA SER A 5 -13.78 17.69 -15.27
C SER A 5 -15.22 17.28 -15.50
N LYS A 6 -15.72 17.36 -16.75
CA LYS A 6 -17.09 16.97 -17.11
C LYS A 6 -17.40 15.53 -16.66
N MET A 7 -16.49 14.60 -16.91
CA MET A 7 -16.64 13.18 -16.53
C MET A 7 -16.69 12.97 -15.01
N TYR A 8 -15.97 13.77 -14.22
CA TYR A 8 -16.06 13.69 -12.76
C TYR A 8 -17.40 14.21 -12.24
N VAL A 9 -17.93 15.26 -12.86
CA VAL A 9 -19.26 15.81 -12.52
C VAL A 9 -20.36 14.79 -12.86
N GLU A 10 -20.24 14.11 -14.00
CA GLU A 10 -21.15 13.03 -14.40
C GLU A 10 -21.08 11.85 -13.42
N ALA A 11 -19.87 11.41 -13.06
CA ALA A 11 -19.67 10.38 -12.05
C ALA A 11 -20.26 10.77 -10.68
N LEU A 12 -20.16 12.04 -10.30
CA LEU A 12 -20.77 12.57 -9.07
C LEU A 12 -22.30 12.52 -9.10
N GLY A 13 -22.94 12.65 -10.27
CA GLY A 13 -24.39 12.54 -10.41
C GLY A 13 -24.91 11.14 -10.08
N ASN A 14 -24.08 10.12 -10.25
CA ASN A 14 -24.43 8.72 -9.99
C ASN A 14 -24.08 8.26 -8.55
N VAL A 15 -23.50 9.15 -7.73
CA VAL A 15 -23.01 8.82 -6.39
C VAL A 15 -23.59 9.77 -5.35
N ASP A 16 -24.30 9.23 -4.37
CA ASP A 16 -24.70 10.00 -3.20
C ASP A 16 -23.57 10.03 -2.16
N LYS A 17 -23.00 11.21 -1.94
CA LYS A 17 -21.90 11.41 -0.99
C LYS A 17 -22.29 11.22 0.48
N ASN A 18 -23.57 11.32 0.79
CA ASN A 18 -24.10 11.20 2.15
C ASN A 18 -24.50 9.78 2.50
N LYS A 19 -24.70 8.94 1.49
CA LYS A 19 -25.03 7.52 1.66
C LYS A 19 -23.79 6.74 2.11
N GLU A 20 -23.96 5.87 3.08
CA GLU A 20 -23.02 4.81 3.40
C GLU A 20 -23.38 3.56 2.60
N TYR A 21 -22.45 3.07 1.82
CA TYR A 21 -22.62 1.94 0.92
C TYR A 21 -22.13 0.65 1.57
N ASP A 22 -22.78 -0.45 1.29
CA ASP A 22 -22.23 -1.76 1.59
C ASP A 22 -21.02 -2.05 0.69
N VAL A 23 -20.09 -2.90 1.17
CA VAL A 23 -18.86 -3.20 0.43
C VAL A 23 -19.14 -3.67 -0.99
N THR A 24 -20.04 -4.64 -1.14
CA THR A 24 -20.44 -5.20 -2.44
C THR A 24 -21.10 -4.17 -3.34
N GLU A 25 -22.00 -3.32 -2.79
CA GLU A 25 -22.65 -2.24 -3.52
C GLU A 25 -21.63 -1.20 -3.98
N ALA A 26 -20.70 -0.78 -3.10
CA ALA A 26 -19.68 0.20 -3.43
C ALA A 26 -18.78 -0.27 -4.58
N ILE A 27 -18.35 -1.54 -4.57
CA ILE A 27 -17.51 -2.12 -5.62
C ILE A 27 -18.28 -2.16 -6.96
N LYS A 28 -19.55 -2.57 -6.97
CA LYS A 28 -20.40 -2.59 -8.18
C LYS A 28 -20.57 -1.20 -8.78
N VAL A 29 -20.90 -0.22 -7.94
CA VAL A 29 -21.04 1.18 -8.39
C VAL A 29 -19.70 1.69 -8.92
N LEU A 30 -18.58 1.43 -8.21
CA LEU A 30 -17.25 1.82 -8.65
C LEU A 30 -16.91 1.29 -10.04
N LYS A 31 -17.21 0.02 -10.31
CA LYS A 31 -16.99 -0.61 -11.61
C LYS A 31 -17.90 -0.05 -12.72
N SER A 32 -19.12 0.34 -12.37
CA SER A 32 -20.05 0.96 -13.34
C SER A 32 -19.59 2.35 -13.77
N LEU A 33 -18.79 3.04 -12.94
CA LEU A 33 -18.23 4.36 -13.23
C LEU A 33 -16.97 4.32 -14.11
N LYS A 34 -16.53 3.18 -14.58
CA LYS A 34 -15.33 3.03 -15.42
C LYS A 34 -15.46 3.85 -16.69
N THR A 35 -14.76 4.97 -16.75
CA THR A 35 -14.82 5.91 -17.86
C THR A 35 -13.49 6.13 -18.56
N ARG A 36 -12.40 5.55 -18.06
CA ARG A 36 -11.03 5.80 -18.56
C ARG A 36 -10.50 4.67 -19.43
N LYS A 37 -9.52 5.02 -20.28
CA LYS A 37 -8.87 4.07 -21.19
C LYS A 37 -7.78 3.22 -20.52
N PHE A 38 -7.41 3.53 -19.29
CA PHE A 38 -6.39 2.80 -18.51
C PHE A 38 -7.04 2.02 -17.36
N ASP A 39 -6.36 1.01 -16.88
CA ASP A 39 -6.81 0.22 -15.73
C ASP A 39 -6.53 0.96 -14.43
N GLU A 40 -7.59 1.55 -13.85
CA GLU A 40 -7.50 2.36 -12.65
C GLU A 40 -7.15 1.51 -11.42
N SER A 41 -6.37 2.07 -10.50
CA SER A 41 -6.17 1.47 -9.18
C SER A 41 -7.39 1.73 -8.31
N VAL A 42 -7.73 0.78 -7.46
CA VAL A 42 -8.76 0.91 -6.43
C VAL A 42 -8.05 1.12 -5.10
N ASP A 43 -8.34 2.25 -4.47
CA ASP A 43 -7.68 2.69 -3.26
C ASP A 43 -8.69 2.78 -2.10
N LEU A 44 -8.27 2.26 -0.95
CA LEU A 44 -8.98 2.29 0.32
C LEU A 44 -8.33 3.32 1.23
N ALA A 45 -9.11 4.25 1.76
CA ALA A 45 -8.66 5.18 2.79
C ALA A 45 -9.42 4.93 4.08
N MET A 46 -8.69 4.78 5.18
CA MET A 46 -9.24 4.56 6.53
C MET A 46 -8.80 5.69 7.44
N ASN A 47 -9.77 6.34 8.10
CA ASN A 47 -9.48 7.29 9.16
C ASN A 47 -9.56 6.58 10.51
N LEU A 48 -8.44 6.57 11.23
CA LEU A 48 -8.29 5.90 12.52
C LEU A 48 -8.32 6.90 13.67
N ASN A 49 -8.81 6.46 14.81
CA ASN A 49 -8.83 7.26 16.03
C ASN A 49 -7.50 7.16 16.78
N ILE A 50 -6.44 7.62 16.15
CA ILE A 50 -5.09 7.61 16.72
C ILE A 50 -4.54 9.03 16.82
N ASP A 51 -3.72 9.27 17.85
CA ASP A 51 -2.96 10.52 17.98
C ASP A 51 -1.57 10.32 17.34
N ALA A 52 -1.43 10.77 16.10
CA ALA A 52 -0.18 10.60 15.35
C ALA A 52 1.03 11.34 15.96
N LYS A 53 0.81 12.24 16.94
CA LYS A 53 1.91 12.89 17.67
C LYS A 53 2.58 11.96 18.66
N LYS A 54 1.87 10.91 19.10
CA LYS A 54 2.39 9.90 20.02
C LYS A 54 3.01 8.76 19.21
N THR A 55 4.29 8.54 19.38
CA THR A 55 5.05 7.48 18.71
C THR A 55 4.47 6.09 18.93
N ASP A 56 3.92 5.83 20.12
CA ASP A 56 3.34 4.55 20.52
C ASP A 56 2.00 4.24 19.84
N MET A 57 1.34 5.27 19.27
CA MET A 57 0.08 5.13 18.55
C MET A 57 0.27 5.03 17.03
N ASN A 58 1.50 5.20 16.54
CA ASN A 58 1.78 5.12 15.11
C ASN A 58 1.70 3.67 14.62
N ILE A 59 0.93 3.49 13.54
CA ILE A 59 0.75 2.19 12.89
C ILE A 59 1.59 2.17 11.63
N ARG A 60 2.47 1.19 11.55
CA ARG A 60 3.26 0.92 10.36
C ARG A 60 3.50 -0.58 10.24
N GLY A 61 3.29 -1.12 9.05
CA GLY A 61 3.51 -2.54 8.78
C GLY A 61 3.44 -2.85 7.30
N SER A 62 3.48 -4.13 7.01
CA SER A 62 3.27 -4.68 5.69
C SER A 62 2.27 -5.83 5.77
N PHE A 63 1.52 -6.03 4.72
CA PHE A 63 0.54 -7.09 4.59
C PHE A 63 0.55 -7.63 3.16
N VAL A 64 0.47 -8.95 3.01
CA VAL A 64 0.39 -9.60 1.71
C VAL A 64 -1.09 -9.79 1.37
N LEU A 65 -1.52 -9.17 0.27
CA LEU A 65 -2.90 -9.29 -0.20
C LEU A 65 -3.18 -10.70 -0.74
N PRO A 66 -4.33 -11.31 -0.42
CA PRO A 66 -4.71 -12.62 -0.94
C PRO A 66 -4.68 -12.69 -2.47
N ASN A 67 -5.23 -11.68 -3.14
CA ASN A 67 -5.32 -11.60 -4.60
C ASN A 67 -4.26 -10.66 -5.23
N GLY A 68 -3.27 -10.25 -4.43
CA GLY A 68 -2.23 -9.31 -4.88
C GLY A 68 -2.76 -7.91 -5.19
N THR A 69 -1.89 -7.05 -5.75
CA THR A 69 -2.19 -5.66 -6.12
C THR A 69 -2.45 -5.46 -7.62
N GLY A 70 -2.20 -6.49 -8.45
CA GLY A 70 -2.25 -6.38 -9.91
C GLY A 70 -1.12 -5.52 -10.51
N LYS A 71 -0.06 -5.24 -9.73
CA LYS A 71 1.12 -4.51 -10.18
C LYS A 71 2.36 -5.37 -9.94
N ALA A 72 3.06 -5.73 -11.00
CA ALA A 72 4.37 -6.37 -10.88
C ALA A 72 5.38 -5.37 -10.31
N LYS A 73 6.03 -5.72 -9.20
CA LYS A 73 7.06 -4.90 -8.57
C LYS A 73 8.44 -5.41 -8.97
N ARG A 74 9.29 -4.54 -9.44
CA ARG A 74 10.70 -4.83 -9.71
C ARG A 74 11.47 -4.78 -8.40
N VAL A 75 12.11 -5.88 -8.06
CA VAL A 75 12.81 -6.06 -6.78
C VAL A 75 14.30 -5.94 -6.98
N LEU A 76 14.93 -5.06 -6.22
CA LEU A 76 16.38 -4.97 -6.08
C LEU A 76 16.80 -5.64 -4.77
N VAL A 77 17.66 -6.64 -4.85
CA VAL A 77 18.24 -7.31 -3.69
C VAL A 77 19.67 -6.83 -3.45
N ILE A 78 19.95 -6.40 -2.24
CA ILE A 78 21.28 -5.93 -1.81
C ILE A 78 21.82 -6.87 -0.74
N THR A 79 22.78 -7.72 -1.14
CA THR A 79 23.37 -8.72 -0.26
C THR A 79 24.84 -8.98 -0.62
N LYS A 80 25.66 -9.33 0.36
CA LYS A 80 27.04 -9.79 0.13
C LYS A 80 27.14 -11.31 -0.01
N THR A 81 26.34 -12.04 0.76
CA THR A 81 26.53 -13.48 0.97
C THR A 81 25.46 -14.35 0.30
N LYS A 82 24.28 -13.78 0.01
CA LYS A 82 23.09 -14.55 -0.40
C LYS A 82 22.63 -14.27 -1.84
N ALA A 83 23.55 -14.00 -2.73
CA ALA A 83 23.24 -13.76 -4.14
C ALA A 83 22.53 -14.96 -4.82
N SER A 84 22.84 -16.19 -4.39
CA SER A 84 22.18 -17.39 -4.89
C SER A 84 20.69 -17.50 -4.52
N GLU A 85 20.29 -16.94 -3.37
CA GLU A 85 18.88 -16.90 -2.93
C GLU A 85 18.07 -15.81 -3.65
N ALA A 86 18.74 -14.89 -4.35
CA ALA A 86 18.14 -13.78 -5.06
C ALA A 86 17.82 -14.08 -6.54
N SER A 87 17.82 -15.36 -6.95
CA SER A 87 17.60 -15.79 -8.33
C SER A 87 16.26 -15.31 -8.93
N GLU A 88 15.27 -15.06 -8.10
CA GLU A 88 13.96 -14.54 -8.51
C GLU A 88 13.88 -13.00 -8.54
N ALA A 89 14.91 -12.28 -8.10
CA ALA A 89 14.94 -10.82 -8.18
C ALA A 89 15.34 -10.35 -9.58
N GLU A 90 14.79 -9.23 -10.02
CA GLU A 90 15.18 -8.60 -11.28
C GLU A 90 16.60 -8.03 -11.23
N TYR A 91 17.00 -7.54 -10.06
CA TYR A 91 18.32 -6.97 -9.84
C TYR A 91 18.90 -7.50 -8.53
N CYS A 92 20.16 -7.93 -8.57
CA CYS A 92 20.90 -8.38 -7.40
C CYS A 92 22.31 -7.82 -7.44
N GLY A 93 22.81 -7.36 -6.30
CA GLY A 93 24.18 -6.88 -6.17
C GLY A 93 24.56 -6.52 -4.75
N ALA A 94 25.75 -5.99 -4.57
CA ALA A 94 26.26 -5.55 -3.29
C ALA A 94 26.56 -4.03 -3.30
N GLU A 95 27.83 -3.67 -3.10
CA GLU A 95 28.26 -2.26 -3.06
C GLU A 95 28.18 -1.59 -4.44
N ASP A 96 28.37 -2.33 -5.51
CA ASP A 96 28.31 -1.87 -6.90
C ASP A 96 26.95 -1.24 -7.23
N MET A 97 25.84 -1.84 -6.74
CA MET A 97 24.50 -1.30 -6.93
C MET A 97 24.25 -0.04 -6.12
N LEU A 98 24.88 0.07 -4.94
CA LEU A 98 24.80 1.30 -4.13
C LEU A 98 25.53 2.46 -4.84
N GLU A 99 26.70 2.20 -5.42
CA GLU A 99 27.42 3.20 -6.20
C GLU A 99 26.65 3.63 -7.44
N LYS A 100 25.98 2.70 -8.11
CA LYS A 100 25.13 2.98 -9.26
C LYS A 100 23.96 3.89 -8.88
N ILE A 101 23.30 3.63 -7.75
CA ILE A 101 22.22 4.49 -7.24
C ILE A 101 22.75 5.88 -6.91
N GLU A 102 23.96 5.99 -6.30
CA GLU A 102 24.55 7.25 -5.87
C GLU A 102 25.05 8.10 -7.04
N LYS A 103 25.81 7.48 -7.97
CA LYS A 103 26.48 8.20 -9.07
C LYS A 103 25.56 8.44 -10.27
N GLU A 104 24.73 7.46 -10.63
CA GLU A 104 23.91 7.48 -11.82
C GLU A 104 22.45 7.90 -11.55
N ASN A 105 22.05 8.06 -10.28
CA ASN A 105 20.63 8.26 -9.89
C ASN A 105 19.70 7.20 -10.51
N TRP A 106 20.16 5.93 -10.50
CA TRP A 106 19.40 4.83 -11.07
C TRP A 106 18.33 4.34 -10.10
N PHE A 107 17.05 4.34 -10.54
CA PHE A 107 15.88 3.96 -9.75
C PHE A 107 14.89 3.11 -10.55
N GLU A 108 15.38 2.18 -11.34
CA GLU A 108 14.52 1.30 -12.16
C GLU A 108 13.93 0.11 -11.37
N PHE A 109 13.78 0.26 -10.07
CA PHE A 109 13.20 -0.71 -9.15
C PHE A 109 12.12 -0.07 -8.27
N ASP A 110 11.20 -0.89 -7.79
CA ASP A 110 10.06 -0.45 -6.98
C ASP A 110 10.23 -0.78 -5.49
N THR A 111 11.05 -1.77 -5.15
CA THR A 111 11.30 -2.19 -3.76
C THR A 111 12.73 -2.68 -3.60
N ILE A 112 13.36 -2.31 -2.48
CA ILE A 112 14.69 -2.83 -2.09
C ILE A 112 14.51 -3.85 -0.97
N ILE A 113 15.12 -5.02 -1.13
CA ILE A 113 15.30 -6.01 -0.08
C ILE A 113 16.78 -6.03 0.29
N ALA A 114 17.10 -5.93 1.57
CA ALA A 114 18.49 -5.90 2.02
C ALA A 114 18.73 -6.89 3.16
N THR A 115 19.95 -7.44 3.20
CA THR A 115 20.41 -8.15 4.38
C THR A 115 20.83 -7.16 5.46
N PRO A 116 20.71 -7.50 6.77
CA PRO A 116 21.10 -6.61 7.87
C PRO A 116 22.56 -6.09 7.76
N GLU A 117 23.45 -6.88 7.17
CA GLU A 117 24.85 -6.56 6.94
C GLU A 117 25.06 -5.35 6.03
N MET A 118 24.12 -5.11 5.09
CA MET A 118 24.20 -4.03 4.12
C MET A 118 23.53 -2.74 4.59
N MET A 119 22.82 -2.77 5.71
CA MET A 119 22.10 -1.60 6.25
C MET A 119 23.00 -0.40 6.57
N PRO A 120 24.23 -0.56 7.12
CA PRO A 120 25.13 0.57 7.35
C PRO A 120 25.54 1.28 6.05
N ALA A 121 25.74 0.53 4.96
CA ALA A 121 26.05 1.08 3.64
C ALA A 121 24.84 1.80 3.03
N LEU A 122 23.65 1.17 3.10
CA LEU A 122 22.38 1.78 2.68
C LEU A 122 22.01 3.05 3.48
N GLY A 123 22.42 3.13 4.74
CA GLY A 123 22.21 4.30 5.60
C GLY A 123 22.82 5.58 5.02
N LYS A 124 23.94 5.48 4.31
CA LYS A 124 24.57 6.61 3.62
C LYS A 124 23.68 7.20 2.52
N LEU A 125 22.91 6.33 1.85
CA LEU A 125 21.94 6.70 0.80
C LEU A 125 20.56 7.08 1.34
N GLY A 126 20.38 7.11 2.66
CA GLY A 126 19.10 7.42 3.31
C GLY A 126 18.53 8.76 2.91
N LYS A 127 19.35 9.77 2.60
CA LYS A 127 18.93 11.09 2.11
C LYS A 127 18.28 11.03 0.72
N VAL A 128 18.64 10.04 -0.09
CA VAL A 128 18.16 9.84 -1.46
C VAL A 128 16.99 8.85 -1.49
N LEU A 129 17.12 7.73 -0.81
CA LEU A 129 16.13 6.65 -0.77
C LEU A 129 14.93 6.96 0.13
N GLY A 130 15.16 7.71 1.23
CA GLY A 130 14.12 8.05 2.21
C GLY A 130 12.94 8.83 1.63
N PRO A 131 13.15 9.99 0.95
CA PRO A 131 12.08 10.77 0.33
C PRO A 131 11.32 10.01 -0.75
N LYS A 132 11.98 9.05 -1.42
CA LYS A 132 11.36 8.20 -2.45
C LYS A 132 10.57 7.00 -1.88
N GLY A 133 10.65 6.77 -0.57
CA GLY A 133 10.01 5.63 0.08
C GLY A 133 10.67 4.27 -0.24
N LEU A 134 11.87 4.26 -0.79
CA LEU A 134 12.59 3.05 -1.22
C LEU A 134 13.52 2.48 -0.12
N MET A 135 13.61 3.14 1.03
CA MET A 135 14.50 2.70 2.11
C MET A 135 13.98 1.43 2.78
N PRO A 136 14.77 0.33 2.80
CA PRO A 136 14.38 -0.91 3.47
C PRO A 136 14.15 -0.71 4.97
N ASN A 137 13.19 -1.44 5.54
CA ASN A 137 12.87 -1.34 6.96
C ASN A 137 12.56 -2.73 7.55
N PRO A 138 13.14 -3.08 8.71
CA PRO A 138 12.85 -4.35 9.39
C PRO A 138 11.37 -4.56 9.71
N LYS A 139 10.65 -3.48 10.09
CA LYS A 139 9.21 -3.56 10.39
C LYS A 139 8.33 -3.89 9.19
N LEU A 140 8.84 -3.68 7.98
CA LEU A 140 8.16 -3.99 6.72
C LEU A 140 8.60 -5.34 6.14
N GLY A 141 9.51 -6.06 6.82
CA GLY A 141 10.04 -7.32 6.33
C GLY A 141 10.97 -7.20 5.12
N THR A 142 11.36 -5.98 4.74
CA THR A 142 12.29 -5.73 3.63
C THR A 142 13.77 -5.78 4.04
N VAL A 143 14.05 -5.88 5.36
CA VAL A 143 15.36 -6.20 5.91
C VAL A 143 15.28 -7.57 6.56
N THR A 144 15.84 -8.57 5.90
CA THR A 144 15.73 -9.97 6.34
C THR A 144 16.95 -10.79 5.97
N THR A 145 17.18 -11.86 6.71
CA THR A 145 18.15 -12.90 6.36
C THR A 145 17.59 -13.95 5.41
N ASN A 146 16.24 -14.06 5.29
CA ASN A 146 15.56 -14.96 4.36
C ASN A 146 15.11 -14.16 3.12
N VAL A 147 16.02 -14.05 2.16
CA VAL A 147 15.82 -13.21 0.95
C VAL A 147 14.77 -13.82 0.02
N ALA A 148 14.78 -15.13 -0.17
CA ALA A 148 13.84 -15.82 -1.08
C ALA A 148 12.37 -15.63 -0.66
N GLU A 149 12.08 -15.76 0.63
CA GLU A 149 10.73 -15.54 1.16
C GLU A 149 10.28 -14.09 1.00
N ALA A 150 11.18 -13.13 1.27
CA ALA A 150 10.88 -11.71 1.10
C ALA A 150 10.56 -11.37 -0.36
N ILE A 151 11.31 -11.89 -1.33
CA ILE A 151 11.04 -11.71 -2.76
C ILE A 151 9.66 -12.27 -3.11
N SER A 152 9.37 -13.51 -2.67
CA SER A 152 8.07 -14.15 -2.91
C SER A 152 6.91 -13.30 -2.36
N ASN A 153 7.04 -12.78 -1.14
CA ASN A 153 6.01 -11.93 -0.52
C ASN A 153 5.80 -10.62 -1.28
N VAL A 154 6.88 -9.96 -1.72
CA VAL A 154 6.79 -8.72 -2.52
C VAL A 154 6.12 -9.01 -3.86
N LYS A 155 6.47 -10.12 -4.53
CA LYS A 155 5.87 -10.54 -5.81
C LYS A 155 4.40 -10.95 -5.67
N LYS A 156 4.03 -11.57 -4.56
CA LYS A 156 2.62 -11.91 -4.23
C LYS A 156 1.74 -10.68 -3.98
N GLY A 157 2.30 -9.47 -3.91
CA GLY A 157 1.55 -8.24 -3.72
C GLY A 157 1.55 -7.73 -2.29
N MET A 158 2.71 -7.76 -1.64
CA MET A 158 2.89 -7.11 -0.35
C MET A 158 2.66 -5.60 -0.47
N VAL A 159 1.77 -5.08 0.38
CA VAL A 159 1.46 -3.65 0.52
C VAL A 159 2.00 -3.14 1.84
N GLU A 160 2.69 -2.03 1.79
CA GLU A 160 3.16 -1.32 2.97
C GLU A 160 2.12 -0.29 3.40
N TYR A 161 1.96 -0.12 4.69
CA TYR A 161 1.09 0.91 5.24
C TYR A 161 1.75 1.68 6.37
N LYS A 162 1.41 2.94 6.42
CA LYS A 162 1.82 3.87 7.46
C LYS A 162 0.71 4.90 7.66
N ASN A 163 0.40 5.23 8.91
CA ASN A 163 -0.51 6.35 9.18
C ASN A 163 0.15 7.70 8.82
N ASP A 164 -0.67 8.62 8.37
CA ASP A 164 -0.29 10.02 8.21
C ASP A 164 -0.35 10.79 9.54
N SER A 165 -0.07 12.11 9.50
CA SER A 165 -0.13 12.99 10.67
C SER A 165 -1.53 13.21 11.22
N TYR A 166 -2.57 12.81 10.50
CA TYR A 166 -3.99 12.92 10.87
C TYR A 166 -4.63 11.59 11.26
N GLY A 167 -3.85 10.51 11.27
CA GLY A 167 -4.34 9.18 11.59
C GLY A 167 -5.04 8.48 10.43
N ASN A 168 -4.81 8.92 9.17
CA ASN A 168 -5.32 8.20 8.02
C ASN A 168 -4.30 7.17 7.54
N VAL A 169 -4.80 6.07 6.99
CA VAL A 169 -4.01 5.03 6.33
C VAL A 169 -4.60 4.80 4.95
N HIS A 170 -3.74 4.68 3.96
CA HIS A 170 -4.11 4.51 2.55
C HIS A 170 -3.55 3.21 2.01
N PHE A 171 -4.37 2.47 1.25
CA PHE A 171 -4.02 1.20 0.64
C PHE A 171 -4.49 1.16 -0.80
N SER A 172 -3.67 0.59 -1.68
CA SER A 172 -4.14 0.13 -2.99
C SER A 172 -4.56 -1.33 -2.86
N ILE A 173 -5.84 -1.61 -3.05
CA ILE A 173 -6.42 -2.96 -2.86
C ILE A 173 -6.46 -3.79 -4.15
N GLY A 174 -6.17 -3.17 -5.29
CA GLY A 174 -6.15 -3.85 -6.58
C GLY A 174 -6.42 -2.91 -7.74
N LYS A 175 -6.83 -3.51 -8.86
CA LYS A 175 -7.19 -2.83 -10.10
C LYS A 175 -8.68 -2.99 -10.39
N LEU A 176 -9.26 -2.06 -11.17
CA LEU A 176 -10.66 -2.18 -11.62
C LEU A 176 -10.92 -3.42 -12.47
N SER A 177 -9.87 -3.96 -13.11
CA SER A 177 -9.92 -5.22 -13.86
C SER A 177 -10.15 -6.46 -13.00
N PHE A 178 -9.90 -6.39 -11.69
CA PHE A 178 -10.12 -7.50 -10.77
C PHE A 178 -11.61 -7.85 -10.68
N THR A 179 -11.91 -9.10 -10.30
CA THR A 179 -13.29 -9.51 -10.00
C THR A 179 -13.82 -8.77 -8.77
N GLU A 180 -15.15 -8.69 -8.61
CA GLU A 180 -15.75 -8.05 -7.45
C GLU A 180 -15.38 -8.78 -6.15
N GLU A 181 -15.38 -10.11 -6.22
CA GLU A 181 -15.02 -10.99 -5.11
C GLU A 181 -13.57 -10.78 -4.66
N ALA A 182 -12.62 -10.69 -5.61
CA ALA A 182 -11.21 -10.47 -5.30
C ALA A 182 -10.96 -9.10 -4.63
N LEU A 183 -11.66 -8.05 -5.08
CA LEU A 183 -11.56 -6.73 -4.45
C LEU A 183 -12.19 -6.72 -3.05
N GLU A 184 -13.32 -7.40 -2.86
CA GLU A 184 -13.98 -7.53 -1.56
C GLU A 184 -13.10 -8.31 -0.57
N GLU A 185 -12.51 -9.43 -1.00
CA GLU A 185 -11.64 -10.24 -0.18
C GLU A 185 -10.38 -9.45 0.25
N ASN A 186 -9.73 -8.77 -0.69
CA ASN A 186 -8.59 -7.90 -0.39
C ASN A 186 -8.97 -6.79 0.60
N LEU A 187 -10.11 -6.16 0.41
CA LEU A 187 -10.60 -5.10 1.29
C LEU A 187 -10.84 -5.62 2.71
N ARG A 188 -11.56 -6.74 2.86
CA ARG A 188 -11.84 -7.35 4.17
C ARG A 188 -10.56 -7.80 4.86
N ALA A 189 -9.59 -8.36 4.13
CA ALA A 189 -8.31 -8.78 4.65
C ALA A 189 -7.51 -7.60 5.23
N ILE A 190 -7.44 -6.46 4.51
CA ILE A 190 -6.77 -5.25 4.99
C ILE A 190 -7.45 -4.69 6.24
N VAL A 191 -8.79 -4.58 6.23
CA VAL A 191 -9.53 -4.06 7.38
C VAL A 191 -9.30 -4.94 8.61
N GLY A 192 -9.34 -6.27 8.44
CA GLY A 192 -9.04 -7.23 9.50
C GLY A 192 -7.63 -7.07 10.07
N GLU A 193 -6.63 -6.86 9.20
CA GLU A 193 -5.24 -6.64 9.61
C GLU A 193 -5.07 -5.35 10.42
N ILE A 194 -5.69 -4.25 9.97
CA ILE A 194 -5.63 -2.97 10.69
C ILE A 194 -6.31 -3.07 12.07
N VAL A 195 -7.43 -3.78 12.17
CA VAL A 195 -8.13 -3.98 13.44
C VAL A 195 -7.30 -4.82 14.42
N LYS A 196 -6.60 -5.85 13.93
CA LYS A 196 -5.68 -6.67 14.75
C LYS A 196 -4.52 -5.84 15.31
N ASN A 197 -4.00 -4.91 14.51
CA ASN A 197 -2.87 -4.05 14.88
C ASN A 197 -3.29 -2.77 15.65
N LYS A 198 -4.48 -2.77 16.27
CA LYS A 198 -4.96 -1.66 17.09
C LYS A 198 -4.00 -1.41 18.27
N PRO A 199 -3.46 -0.17 18.43
CA PRO A 199 -2.65 0.18 19.59
C PRO A 199 -3.43 0.15 20.89
N ASN A 200 -2.81 -0.30 21.98
CA ASN A 200 -3.45 -0.42 23.30
C ASN A 200 -3.93 0.92 23.90
N GLY A 201 -3.40 2.04 23.43
CA GLY A 201 -3.76 3.39 23.92
C GLY A 201 -5.03 3.99 23.31
N VAL A 202 -5.67 3.32 22.36
CA VAL A 202 -6.85 3.86 21.65
C VAL A 202 -8.12 3.62 22.47
N LYS A 203 -8.75 4.71 22.91
CA LYS A 203 -10.05 4.70 23.62
C LYS A 203 -11.20 4.84 22.61
N GLY A 204 -12.26 4.06 22.81
CA GLY A 204 -13.46 4.11 21.96
C GLY A 204 -13.30 3.45 20.60
N THR A 205 -14.07 3.93 19.63
CA THR A 205 -14.09 3.39 18.26
C THR A 205 -12.76 3.66 17.57
N PHE A 206 -12.08 2.61 17.10
CA PHE A 206 -10.78 2.68 16.47
C PHE A 206 -10.87 3.19 15.03
N VAL A 207 -11.74 2.60 14.23
CA VAL A 207 -11.97 3.01 12.83
C VAL A 207 -13.10 4.03 12.79
N LYS A 208 -12.79 5.29 12.46
CA LYS A 208 -13.79 6.36 12.34
C LYS A 208 -14.55 6.29 11.04
N ASN A 209 -13.85 6.26 9.93
CA ASN A 209 -14.41 6.25 8.58
C ASN A 209 -13.60 5.34 7.67
N VAL A 210 -14.29 4.73 6.72
CA VAL A 210 -13.70 3.95 5.63
C VAL A 210 -14.24 4.49 4.33
N SER A 211 -13.39 4.76 3.36
CA SER A 211 -13.77 5.22 2.03
C SER A 211 -13.02 4.48 0.95
N LEU A 212 -13.74 4.17 -0.12
CA LEU A 212 -13.24 3.50 -1.31
C LEU A 212 -13.29 4.46 -2.48
N SER A 213 -12.28 4.42 -3.35
CA SER A 213 -12.26 5.22 -4.58
C SER A 213 -11.42 4.52 -5.65
N SER A 214 -11.66 4.85 -6.92
CA SER A 214 -10.68 4.56 -7.96
C SER A 214 -9.86 5.82 -8.27
N THR A 215 -8.83 5.67 -9.08
CA THR A 215 -7.90 6.76 -9.43
C THR A 215 -8.61 8.04 -9.87
N MET A 216 -9.72 7.92 -10.62
CA MET A 216 -10.43 9.06 -11.20
C MET A 216 -11.88 9.19 -10.73
N SER A 217 -12.37 8.32 -9.82
CA SER A 217 -13.73 8.36 -9.31
C SER A 217 -13.88 9.27 -8.09
N PRO A 218 -15.12 9.67 -7.76
CA PRO A 218 -15.41 10.20 -6.42
C PRO A 218 -15.23 9.09 -5.37
N GLY A 219 -15.01 9.50 -4.12
CA GLY A 219 -14.91 8.58 -2.99
C GLY A 219 -16.28 8.18 -2.45
N PHE A 220 -16.41 6.91 -2.10
CA PHE A 220 -17.61 6.28 -1.49
C PHE A 220 -17.34 6.05 0.00
N LYS A 221 -18.27 6.42 0.85
CA LYS A 221 -18.24 6.02 2.25
C LYS A 221 -18.75 4.59 2.40
N ILE A 222 -18.01 3.75 3.10
CA ILE A 222 -18.39 2.36 3.36
C ILE A 222 -18.99 2.25 4.75
N SER A 223 -20.09 1.54 4.86
CA SER A 223 -20.72 1.21 6.14
C SER A 223 -19.81 0.35 6.99
N LYS A 224 -19.58 0.76 8.24
CA LYS A 224 -18.78 0.00 9.20
C LYS A 224 -19.42 -1.34 9.53
N ASN A 225 -20.73 -1.39 9.58
CA ASN A 225 -21.49 -2.62 9.86
C ASN A 225 -21.21 -3.70 8.82
N SER A 226 -21.08 -3.33 7.52
CA SER A 226 -20.76 -4.28 6.44
C SER A 226 -19.34 -4.84 6.51
N LEU A 227 -18.47 -4.19 7.29
CA LEU A 227 -17.09 -4.60 7.56
C LEU A 227 -16.92 -5.37 8.87
N GLY A 228 -17.97 -5.48 9.69
CA GLY A 228 -17.92 -6.10 11.01
C GLY A 228 -17.15 -5.26 12.05
N LEU A 229 -17.20 -3.92 11.93
CA LEU A 229 -16.50 -2.94 12.77
C LEU A 229 -17.43 -2.32 13.81
#